data_542959ee11d0c15531a32803004663ad
#
_entry.id   542959ee11d0c15531a32803004663ad
#
_cell.length_a   1.000
_cell.length_b   1.000
_cell.length_c   1.000
_cell.angle_alpha   90.00
_cell.angle_beta   90.00
_cell.angle_gamma   90.00
#
_symmetry.space_group_name_H-M   'P 1'
#
loop_
_entity.id
_entity.type
_entity.pdbx_description
1 polymer ?
#
loop_
_entity_poly.entity_id
_entity_poly.type
_entity_poly.pdbx_seq_one_letter_code
_entity_poly.pdbx_strand_id
1 'polypeptide(L)'
;MALFVNTNVSSLNAQRQLINSGKSLDTAFQRLSSGLRINSAADDAAGLQISNRLTSQIQGLDQAIRNANDGISLAQVAEGAMDEITTALQRIRVLSVQSQNGINSSSDRLALQKEVSALKAEISRIANTTQFGGVKILDGKYSSTFLVGANAGQSISVNISRTGGGYRSEEHTSELQSQR
;
A
#
# COMPACT_ATOMS: atom_id res chain seq x y z
N MET A 1 -3.64 -42.45 68.92
CA MET A 1 -4.46 -41.90 67.83
C MET A 1 -5.62 -41.14 68.45
N ALA A 2 -5.63 -39.83 68.27
CA ALA A 2 -6.79 -39.03 68.75
C ALA A 2 -7.99 -39.29 67.85
N LEU A 3 -9.04 -39.91 68.35
CA LEU A 3 -10.30 -40.13 67.72
C LEU A 3 -11.08 -38.79 67.75
N PHE A 4 -10.98 -38.00 66.64
CA PHE A 4 -11.86 -36.84 66.43
C PHE A 4 -13.22 -37.33 65.88
N VAL A 5 -14.26 -37.27 66.73
CA VAL A 5 -15.58 -37.78 66.37
C VAL A 5 -16.32 -36.89 65.34
N ASN A 6 -15.97 -35.59 65.23
CA ASN A 6 -16.71 -34.62 64.38
C ASN A 6 -15.95 -34.11 63.17
N THR A 7 -14.64 -34.30 63.01
CA THR A 7 -13.88 -33.83 61.85
C THR A 7 -12.73 -34.77 61.57
N ASN A 8 -12.81 -35.48 60.42
CA ASN A 8 -11.69 -36.28 59.92
C ASN A 8 -10.80 -35.42 59.04
N VAL A 9 -9.72 -34.88 59.63
CA VAL A 9 -8.74 -34.01 58.94
C VAL A 9 -8.12 -34.71 57.75
N SER A 10 -7.86 -36.02 57.81
CA SER A 10 -7.32 -36.81 56.70
C SER A 10 -8.32 -36.88 55.51
N SER A 11 -9.63 -37.03 55.80
CA SER A 11 -10.67 -37.02 54.77
C SER A 11 -10.81 -35.65 54.13
N LEU A 12 -10.74 -34.56 54.88
CA LEU A 12 -10.78 -33.19 54.37
C LEU A 12 -9.55 -32.86 53.51
N ASN A 13 -8.36 -33.32 53.89
CA ASN A 13 -7.17 -33.20 53.09
C ASN A 13 -7.25 -34.00 51.80
N ALA A 14 -7.78 -35.22 51.82
CA ALA A 14 -8.00 -36.03 50.63
C ALA A 14 -9.00 -35.36 49.67
N GLN A 15 -10.13 -34.81 50.18
CA GLN A 15 -11.07 -34.04 49.38
C GLN A 15 -10.46 -32.80 48.75
N ARG A 16 -9.66 -32.05 49.52
CA ARG A 16 -8.94 -30.86 49.00
C ARG A 16 -7.98 -31.22 47.86
N GLN A 17 -7.27 -32.36 48.02
CA GLN A 17 -6.33 -32.84 47.01
C GLN A 17 -7.05 -33.29 45.74
N LEU A 18 -8.20 -33.96 45.87
CA LEU A 18 -9.05 -34.32 44.74
C LEU A 18 -9.59 -33.09 43.99
N ILE A 19 -10.05 -32.06 44.70
CA ILE A 19 -10.48 -30.80 44.10
C ILE A 19 -9.34 -30.10 43.34
N ASN A 20 -8.14 -30.07 43.92
CA ASN A 20 -6.98 -29.47 43.24
C ASN A 20 -6.54 -30.27 42.02
N SER A 21 -6.58 -31.58 42.08
CA SER A 21 -6.30 -32.45 40.93
C SER A 21 -7.37 -32.28 39.83
N GLY A 22 -8.64 -32.16 40.19
CA GLY A 22 -9.72 -31.86 39.26
C GLY A 22 -9.49 -30.54 38.54
N LYS A 23 -9.20 -29.47 39.26
CA LYS A 23 -8.89 -28.15 38.65
C LYS A 23 -7.69 -28.21 37.69
N SER A 24 -6.64 -28.91 38.05
CA SER A 24 -5.44 -29.09 37.23
C SER A 24 -5.79 -29.85 35.94
N LEU A 25 -6.62 -30.87 36.06
CA LEU A 25 -7.11 -31.66 34.92
C LEU A 25 -7.99 -30.84 33.97
N ASP A 26 -8.91 -30.08 34.53
CA ASP A 26 -9.77 -29.16 33.74
C ASP A 26 -8.93 -28.15 32.95
N THR A 27 -7.92 -27.55 33.59
CA THR A 27 -7.01 -26.63 32.92
C THR A 27 -6.19 -27.34 31.82
N ALA A 28 -5.75 -28.58 32.06
CA ALA A 28 -5.01 -29.35 31.04
C ALA A 28 -5.91 -29.72 29.86
N PHE A 29 -7.16 -30.12 30.10
CA PHE A 29 -8.14 -30.37 29.05
C PHE A 29 -8.47 -29.09 28.22
N GLN A 30 -8.64 -27.96 28.88
CA GLN A 30 -8.87 -26.69 28.23
C GLN A 30 -7.73 -26.31 27.29
N ARG A 31 -6.48 -26.46 27.76
CA ARG A 31 -5.28 -26.21 26.96
C ARG A 31 -5.12 -27.19 25.80
N LEU A 32 -5.42 -28.46 26.04
CA LEU A 32 -5.35 -29.49 24.99
C LEU A 32 -6.42 -29.23 23.89
N SER A 33 -7.64 -28.88 24.29
CA SER A 33 -8.75 -28.62 23.38
C SER A 33 -8.55 -27.35 22.56
N SER A 34 -8.02 -26.27 23.16
CA SER A 34 -7.77 -24.99 22.48
C SER A 34 -6.44 -24.97 21.72
N GLY A 35 -5.48 -25.85 22.08
CA GLY A 35 -4.11 -25.79 21.60
C GLY A 35 -3.30 -24.59 22.15
N LEU A 36 -3.89 -23.80 23.05
CA LEU A 36 -3.28 -22.58 23.58
C LEU A 36 -2.91 -22.75 25.07
N ARG A 37 -1.76 -22.23 25.46
CA ARG A 37 -1.32 -22.21 26.87
C ARG A 37 -2.13 -21.23 27.72
N ILE A 38 -2.50 -20.09 27.14
CA ILE A 38 -3.28 -19.02 27.76
C ILE A 38 -4.61 -18.98 27.03
N ASN A 39 -5.69 -19.31 27.71
CA ASN A 39 -7.03 -19.39 27.13
C ASN A 39 -7.96 -18.29 27.69
N SER A 40 -7.68 -17.84 28.91
CA SER A 40 -8.47 -16.82 29.58
C SER A 40 -7.59 -15.85 30.38
N ALA A 41 -8.17 -14.71 30.76
CA ALA A 41 -7.50 -13.76 31.65
C ALA A 41 -7.20 -14.34 33.05
N ALA A 42 -7.92 -15.41 33.45
CA ALA A 42 -7.66 -16.11 34.71
C ALA A 42 -6.35 -16.93 34.66
N ASP A 43 -5.90 -17.37 33.48
CA ASP A 43 -4.64 -18.10 33.31
C ASP A 43 -3.42 -17.17 33.37
N ASP A 44 -3.49 -16.06 32.65
CA ASP A 44 -2.44 -15.02 32.59
C ASP A 44 -3.00 -13.77 31.94
N ALA A 45 -3.43 -12.78 32.71
CA ALA A 45 -4.00 -11.54 32.22
C ALA A 45 -2.98 -10.70 31.43
N ALA A 46 -1.72 -10.66 31.89
CA ALA A 46 -0.66 -9.91 31.24
C ALA A 46 -0.26 -10.54 29.90
N GLY A 47 -0.08 -11.87 29.89
CA GLY A 47 0.23 -12.63 28.68
C GLY A 47 -0.88 -12.55 27.64
N LEU A 48 -2.14 -12.59 28.05
CA LEU A 48 -3.29 -12.43 27.14
C LEU A 48 -3.31 -11.05 26.51
N GLN A 49 -3.08 -9.98 27.28
CA GLN A 49 -3.02 -8.62 26.75
C GLN A 49 -1.86 -8.43 25.74
N ILE A 50 -0.69 -8.98 26.06
CA ILE A 50 0.47 -8.95 25.16
C ILE A 50 0.16 -9.72 23.87
N SER A 51 -0.42 -10.92 23.98
CA SER A 51 -0.81 -11.76 22.83
C SER A 51 -1.79 -11.03 21.91
N ASN A 52 -2.84 -10.42 22.48
CA ASN A 52 -3.82 -9.66 21.72
C ASN A 52 -3.19 -8.47 20.98
N ARG A 53 -2.28 -7.73 21.65
CA ARG A 53 -1.55 -6.63 21.04
C ARG A 53 -0.66 -7.10 19.90
N LEU A 54 0.08 -8.19 20.09
CA LEU A 54 0.92 -8.77 19.04
C LEU A 54 0.10 -9.28 17.86
N THR A 55 -1.03 -9.93 18.13
CA THR A 55 -1.96 -10.37 17.08
C THR A 55 -2.46 -9.20 16.25
N SER A 56 -2.87 -8.10 16.89
CA SER A 56 -3.28 -6.88 16.20
C SER A 56 -2.14 -6.28 15.36
N GLN A 57 -0.91 -6.30 15.88
CA GLN A 57 0.26 -5.84 15.12
C GLN A 57 0.55 -6.73 13.91
N ILE A 58 0.49 -8.05 14.07
CA ILE A 58 0.68 -9.01 12.96
C ILE A 58 -0.36 -8.76 11.87
N GLN A 59 -1.64 -8.67 12.23
CA GLN A 59 -2.72 -8.39 11.27
C GLN A 59 -2.52 -7.03 10.56
N GLY A 60 -2.05 -6.02 11.30
CA GLY A 60 -1.70 -4.72 10.74
C GLY A 60 -0.54 -4.80 9.74
N LEU A 61 0.51 -5.56 10.07
CA LEU A 61 1.66 -5.80 9.18
C LEU A 61 1.28 -6.61 7.94
N ASP A 62 0.43 -7.62 8.08
CA ASP A 62 -0.08 -8.39 6.94
C ASP A 62 -0.87 -7.49 5.97
N GLN A 63 -1.67 -6.56 6.49
CA GLN A 63 -2.34 -5.57 5.66
C GLN A 63 -1.35 -4.58 5.04
N ALA A 64 -0.34 -4.16 5.78
CA ALA A 64 0.72 -3.28 5.29
C ALA A 64 1.51 -3.89 4.12
N ILE A 65 1.78 -5.20 4.17
CA ILE A 65 2.42 -5.94 3.07
C ILE A 65 1.52 -5.93 1.82
N ARG A 66 0.22 -6.15 1.98
CA ARG A 66 -0.72 -6.06 0.84
C ARG A 66 -0.74 -4.66 0.24
N ASN A 67 -0.84 -3.63 1.08
CA ASN A 67 -0.83 -2.23 0.63
C ASN A 67 0.48 -1.86 -0.09
N ALA A 68 1.61 -2.37 0.37
CA ALA A 68 2.91 -2.17 -0.28
C ALA A 68 2.94 -2.82 -1.67
N ASN A 69 2.43 -4.04 -1.80
CA ASN A 69 2.33 -4.73 -3.09
C ASN A 69 1.39 -4.01 -4.05
N ASP A 70 0.29 -3.46 -3.56
CA ASP A 70 -0.62 -2.62 -4.36
C ASP A 70 0.10 -1.36 -4.86
N GLY A 71 0.90 -0.71 -4.00
CA GLY A 71 1.73 0.42 -4.38
C GLY A 71 2.78 0.08 -5.45
N ILE A 72 3.43 -1.08 -5.33
CA ILE A 72 4.38 -1.59 -6.34
C ILE A 72 3.66 -1.85 -7.66
N SER A 73 2.51 -2.51 -7.62
CA SER A 73 1.72 -2.80 -8.82
C SER A 73 1.27 -1.52 -9.53
N LEU A 74 0.87 -0.51 -8.78
CA LEU A 74 0.54 0.81 -9.32
C LEU A 74 1.76 1.45 -10.00
N ALA A 75 2.93 1.42 -9.35
CA ALA A 75 4.16 1.97 -9.89
C ALA A 75 4.56 1.27 -11.20
N GLN A 76 4.43 -0.05 -11.28
CA GLN A 76 4.72 -0.83 -12.49
C GLN A 76 3.78 -0.47 -13.65
N VAL A 77 2.48 -0.26 -13.38
CA VAL A 77 1.53 0.20 -14.41
C VAL A 77 1.88 1.61 -14.89
N ALA A 78 2.26 2.51 -13.98
CA ALA A 78 2.69 3.85 -14.34
C ALA A 78 3.98 3.83 -15.15
N GLU A 79 4.97 3.02 -14.76
CA GLU A 79 6.24 2.84 -15.46
C GLU A 79 6.04 2.33 -16.89
N GLY A 80 5.23 1.28 -17.08
CA GLY A 80 4.94 0.76 -18.41
C GLY A 80 4.28 1.80 -19.33
N ALA A 81 3.34 2.58 -18.81
CA ALA A 81 2.73 3.66 -19.58
C ALA A 81 3.70 4.81 -19.89
N MET A 82 4.61 5.13 -18.97
CA MET A 82 5.64 6.16 -19.18
C MET A 82 6.70 5.72 -20.19
N ASP A 83 7.01 4.44 -20.29
CA ASP A 83 7.93 3.90 -21.30
C ASP A 83 7.38 4.07 -22.71
N GLU A 84 6.07 3.82 -22.91
CA GLU A 84 5.40 4.07 -24.18
C GLU A 84 5.41 5.57 -24.55
N ILE A 85 5.13 6.44 -23.58
CA ILE A 85 5.22 7.90 -23.76
C ILE A 85 6.65 8.31 -24.13
N THR A 86 7.65 7.75 -23.48
CA THR A 86 9.07 8.03 -23.73
C THR A 86 9.46 7.61 -25.15
N THR A 87 9.02 6.44 -25.59
CA THR A 87 9.24 5.94 -26.96
C THR A 87 8.60 6.88 -28.00
N ALA A 88 7.36 7.31 -27.76
CA ALA A 88 6.67 8.26 -28.64
C ALA A 88 7.41 9.62 -28.69
N LEU A 89 7.89 10.13 -27.56
CA LEU A 89 8.68 11.38 -27.49
C LEU A 89 10.01 11.27 -28.20
N GLN A 90 10.71 10.15 -28.10
CA GLN A 90 11.93 9.88 -28.85
C GLN A 90 11.67 9.89 -30.35
N ARG A 91 10.56 9.28 -30.80
CA ARG A 91 10.15 9.30 -32.20
C ARG A 91 9.87 10.72 -32.66
N ILE A 92 9.13 11.53 -31.89
CA ILE A 92 8.87 12.94 -32.19
C ILE A 92 10.20 13.71 -32.33
N ARG A 93 11.17 13.45 -31.45
CA ARG A 93 12.49 14.09 -31.53
C ARG A 93 13.21 13.76 -32.84
N VAL A 94 13.21 12.48 -33.25
CA VAL A 94 13.81 12.06 -34.52
C VAL A 94 13.14 12.74 -35.71
N LEU A 95 11.80 12.78 -35.74
CA LEU A 95 11.04 13.46 -36.81
C LEU A 95 11.30 14.96 -36.83
N SER A 96 11.46 15.58 -35.66
CA SER A 96 11.78 17.01 -35.56
C SER A 96 13.16 17.32 -36.14
N VAL A 97 14.18 16.50 -35.83
CA VAL A 97 15.53 16.63 -36.41
C VAL A 97 15.48 16.39 -37.92
N GLN A 98 14.75 15.38 -38.38
CA GLN A 98 14.59 15.09 -39.79
C GLN A 98 13.93 16.26 -40.54
N SER A 99 12.92 16.91 -39.94
CA SER A 99 12.22 18.04 -40.57
C SER A 99 13.11 19.27 -40.79
N GLN A 100 14.17 19.43 -39.98
CA GLN A 100 15.11 20.55 -40.12
C GLN A 100 16.10 20.38 -41.28
N ASN A 101 16.16 19.21 -41.92
CA ASN A 101 17.04 19.00 -43.05
C ASN A 101 16.57 19.85 -44.24
N GLY A 102 17.49 20.63 -44.80
CA GLY A 102 17.22 21.58 -45.90
C GLY A 102 16.76 20.95 -47.23
N ILE A 103 16.92 19.63 -47.39
CA ILE A 103 16.43 18.89 -48.57
C ILE A 103 14.93 18.59 -48.54
N ASN A 104 14.27 18.74 -47.39
CA ASN A 104 12.83 18.46 -47.26
C ASN A 104 11.99 19.56 -47.89
N SER A 105 11.08 19.17 -48.76
CA SER A 105 10.05 20.05 -49.31
C SER A 105 8.98 20.42 -48.28
N SER A 106 8.15 21.40 -48.60
CA SER A 106 6.99 21.75 -47.72
C SER A 106 6.02 20.60 -47.58
N SER A 107 5.82 19.78 -48.61
CA SER A 107 4.96 18.59 -48.59
C SER A 107 5.55 17.50 -47.65
N ASP A 108 6.86 17.30 -47.66
CA ASP A 108 7.53 16.33 -46.78
C ASP A 108 7.42 16.75 -45.31
N ARG A 109 7.63 18.02 -45.02
CA ARG A 109 7.45 18.59 -43.68
C ARG A 109 6.02 18.46 -43.17
N LEU A 110 5.03 18.64 -44.08
CA LEU A 110 3.63 18.43 -43.73
C LEU A 110 3.33 16.97 -43.40
N ALA A 111 3.92 16.01 -44.14
CA ALA A 111 3.80 14.59 -43.84
C ALA A 111 4.40 14.26 -42.45
N LEU A 112 5.62 14.74 -42.17
CA LEU A 112 6.24 14.58 -40.83
C LEU A 112 5.40 15.20 -39.72
N GLN A 113 4.81 16.38 -39.95
CA GLN A 113 3.91 17.05 -38.98
C GLN A 113 2.65 16.23 -38.69
N LYS A 114 2.08 15.52 -39.68
CA LYS A 114 0.94 14.63 -39.48
C LYS A 114 1.33 13.45 -38.52
N GLU A 115 2.51 12.87 -38.75
CA GLU A 115 3.01 11.81 -37.88
C GLU A 115 3.24 12.31 -36.42
N VAL A 116 3.85 13.49 -36.27
CA VAL A 116 4.00 14.12 -34.94
C VAL A 116 2.67 14.38 -34.27
N SER A 117 1.66 14.83 -35.03
CA SER A 117 0.33 15.06 -34.48
C SER A 117 -0.35 13.76 -34.03
N ALA A 118 -0.19 12.67 -34.78
CA ALA A 118 -0.69 11.35 -34.37
C ALA A 118 0.01 10.84 -33.10
N LEU A 119 1.34 10.98 -32.99
CA LEU A 119 2.08 10.61 -31.80
C LEU A 119 1.68 11.45 -30.57
N LYS A 120 1.41 12.76 -30.74
CA LYS A 120 0.88 13.61 -29.66
C LYS A 120 -0.50 13.14 -29.19
N ALA A 121 -1.38 12.77 -30.12
CA ALA A 121 -2.69 12.23 -29.79
C ALA A 121 -2.57 10.91 -29.00
N GLU A 122 -1.63 10.06 -29.39
CA GLU A 122 -1.36 8.79 -28.70
C GLU A 122 -0.82 9.02 -27.27
N ILE A 123 0.12 9.93 -27.09
CA ILE A 123 0.61 10.32 -25.74
C ILE A 123 -0.56 10.81 -24.86
N SER A 124 -1.42 11.65 -25.43
CA SER A 124 -2.60 12.16 -24.72
C SER A 124 -3.58 11.04 -24.38
N ARG A 125 -3.76 10.08 -25.29
CA ARG A 125 -4.60 8.90 -25.06
C ARG A 125 -4.03 8.07 -23.90
N ILE A 126 -2.74 7.72 -23.93
CA ILE A 126 -2.08 6.95 -22.86
C ILE A 126 -2.25 7.66 -21.52
N ALA A 127 -1.95 8.96 -21.45
CA ALA A 127 -2.06 9.74 -20.21
C ALA A 127 -3.48 9.76 -19.63
N ASN A 128 -4.51 9.79 -20.50
CA ASN A 128 -5.90 9.86 -20.07
C ASN A 128 -6.57 8.51 -19.83
N THR A 129 -6.04 7.43 -20.42
CA THR A 129 -6.64 6.09 -20.32
C THR A 129 -5.94 5.19 -19.29
N THR A 130 -4.68 5.49 -18.94
CA THR A 130 -3.96 4.71 -17.94
C THR A 130 -4.59 4.87 -16.57
N GLN A 131 -5.08 3.76 -16.03
CA GLN A 131 -5.78 3.72 -14.75
C GLN A 131 -5.37 2.50 -13.93
N PHE A 132 -5.42 2.63 -12.62
CA PHE A 132 -5.23 1.55 -11.66
C PHE A 132 -6.42 1.53 -10.70
N GLY A 133 -7.12 0.38 -10.58
CA GLY A 133 -8.31 0.27 -9.75
C GLY A 133 -9.44 1.27 -10.11
N GLY A 134 -9.53 1.69 -11.38
CA GLY A 134 -10.52 2.69 -11.82
C GLY A 134 -10.11 4.15 -11.60
N VAL A 135 -8.93 4.38 -11.02
CA VAL A 135 -8.39 5.74 -10.79
C VAL A 135 -7.33 6.04 -11.84
N LYS A 136 -7.42 7.20 -12.48
CA LYS A 136 -6.40 7.68 -13.44
C LYS A 136 -5.13 8.06 -12.69
N ILE A 137 -3.99 7.55 -13.17
CA ILE A 137 -2.69 7.73 -12.48
C ILE A 137 -1.77 8.73 -13.18
N LEU A 138 -2.00 9.02 -14.48
CA LEU A 138 -1.16 9.93 -15.29
C LEU A 138 -1.86 11.23 -15.67
N ASP A 139 -2.98 11.57 -15.04
CA ASP A 139 -3.72 12.82 -15.30
C ASP A 139 -3.06 14.08 -14.70
N GLY A 140 -1.93 13.91 -14.01
CA GLY A 140 -1.19 14.98 -13.34
C GLY A 140 -1.75 15.42 -11.99
N LYS A 141 -2.76 14.72 -11.45
CA LYS A 141 -3.39 15.02 -10.15
C LYS A 141 -3.23 13.89 -9.14
N TYR A 142 -2.69 12.76 -9.57
CA TYR A 142 -2.62 11.58 -8.72
C TYR A 142 -1.64 11.78 -7.57
N SER A 143 -2.15 11.66 -6.36
CA SER A 143 -1.38 11.57 -5.12
C SER A 143 -2.09 10.61 -4.19
N SER A 144 -1.41 9.56 -3.77
CA SER A 144 -1.96 8.56 -2.85
C SER A 144 -0.93 8.16 -1.81
N THR A 145 -1.44 7.79 -0.64
CA THR A 145 -0.62 7.38 0.50
C THR A 145 -0.95 5.93 0.84
N PHE A 146 0.04 5.08 0.83
CA PHE A 146 -0.06 3.66 1.19
C PHE A 146 0.44 3.46 2.62
N LEU A 147 -0.42 2.93 3.49
CA LEU A 147 -0.04 2.58 4.85
C LEU A 147 0.76 1.27 4.82
N VAL A 148 2.04 1.33 5.18
CA VAL A 148 2.99 0.20 5.11
C VAL A 148 3.46 -0.27 6.48
N GLY A 149 2.74 0.09 7.52
CA GLY A 149 3.03 -0.32 8.89
C GLY A 149 1.77 -0.55 9.72
N ALA A 150 1.96 -1.13 10.91
CA ALA A 150 0.88 -1.44 11.84
C ALA A 150 0.35 -0.20 12.59
N ASN A 151 1.07 0.92 12.54
CA ASN A 151 0.74 2.14 13.28
C ASN A 151 0.44 3.30 12.32
N ALA A 152 -0.36 4.25 12.79
CA ALA A 152 -0.63 5.48 12.07
C ALA A 152 0.67 6.26 11.79
N GLY A 153 0.78 6.86 10.59
CA GLY A 153 1.97 7.61 10.17
C GLY A 153 3.07 6.79 9.48
N GLN A 154 2.99 5.45 9.50
CA GLN A 154 3.92 4.57 8.78
C GLN A 154 3.43 4.40 7.34
N SER A 155 3.60 5.42 6.53
CA SER A 155 3.07 5.46 5.16
C SER A 155 4.12 5.86 4.14
N ILE A 156 3.95 5.37 2.90
CA ILE A 156 4.69 5.80 1.72
C ILE A 156 3.73 6.58 0.83
N SER A 157 4.09 7.79 0.46
CA SER A 157 3.32 8.60 -0.49
C SER A 157 3.87 8.41 -1.90
N VAL A 158 2.99 8.03 -2.83
CA VAL A 158 3.28 8.01 -4.26
C VAL A 158 2.59 9.23 -4.86
N ASN A 159 3.39 10.16 -5.36
CA ASN A 159 2.92 11.40 -5.96
C ASN A 159 3.36 11.46 -7.43
N ILE A 160 2.40 11.34 -8.34
CA ILE A 160 2.56 11.48 -9.79
C ILE A 160 1.91 12.80 -10.25
N SER A 161 1.49 13.65 -9.31
CA SER A 161 0.93 14.96 -9.64
C SER A 161 2.03 15.88 -10.20
N ARG A 162 1.63 16.79 -11.08
CA ARG A 162 2.48 17.92 -11.45
C ARG A 162 2.75 18.72 -10.19
N THR A 163 3.94 18.57 -9.65
CA THR A 163 4.39 19.47 -8.58
C THR A 163 4.39 20.86 -9.20
N GLY A 164 3.63 21.78 -8.62
CA GLY A 164 3.43 23.12 -9.14
C GLY A 164 4.72 23.94 -9.21
N GLY A 165 5.51 23.65 -10.23
CA GLY A 165 6.47 24.55 -10.82
C GLY A 165 5.83 25.01 -12.11
N GLY A 166 5.09 26.11 -12.04
CA GLY A 166 4.36 26.61 -13.16
C GLY A 166 5.28 26.97 -14.32
N TYR A 167 5.39 26.07 -15.30
CA TYR A 167 5.50 26.50 -16.67
C TYR A 167 4.06 26.76 -17.15
N ARG A 168 3.45 27.77 -16.60
CA ARG A 168 2.34 28.46 -17.22
C ARG A 168 2.94 29.26 -18.37
N SER A 169 2.92 28.71 -19.55
CA SER A 169 3.25 29.46 -20.78
C SER A 169 2.32 30.68 -20.99
N GLU A 170 1.31 30.82 -20.16
CA GLU A 170 0.34 31.93 -20.18
C GLU A 170 0.77 33.12 -19.32
N GLU A 171 1.63 32.94 -18.31
CA GLU A 171 2.11 34.07 -17.47
C GLU A 171 3.25 34.85 -18.14
N HIS A 172 4.06 34.21 -18.99
CA HIS A 172 5.10 34.91 -19.71
C HIS A 172 4.61 35.75 -20.90
N THR A 173 3.41 35.48 -21.42
CA THR A 173 2.82 36.30 -22.47
C THR A 173 2.20 37.59 -21.93
N SER A 174 1.74 37.63 -20.67
CA SER A 174 1.17 38.83 -20.07
C SER A 174 2.24 39.83 -19.64
N GLU A 175 3.42 39.40 -19.20
CA GLU A 175 4.53 40.30 -18.86
C GLU A 175 5.18 40.95 -20.09
N LEU A 176 5.23 40.24 -21.22
CA LEU A 176 5.73 40.81 -22.47
C LEU A 176 4.76 41.78 -23.13
N GLN A 177 3.46 41.70 -22.85
CA GLN A 177 2.45 42.66 -23.31
C GLN A 177 2.36 43.92 -22.45
N SER A 178 2.80 43.91 -21.19
CA SER A 178 2.80 45.08 -20.33
C SER A 178 4.01 46.01 -20.52
N GLN A 179 4.99 45.62 -21.34
CA GLN A 179 6.20 46.39 -21.65
C GLN A 179 6.20 47.04 -23.04
N ARG A 180 5.04 47.09 -23.71
CA ARG A 180 4.88 47.84 -24.98
C ARG A 180 4.04 49.10 -24.81
#